data_50ffba620b6f6fd795d57553c9549bd7
#
_entry.id   50ffba620b6f6fd795d57553c9549bd7
#
_cell.length_a   1.000
_cell.length_b   1.000
_cell.length_c   1.000
_cell.angle_alpha   90.00
_cell.angle_beta   90.00
_cell.angle_gamma   90.00
#
_symmetry.space_group_name_H-M   'P 1'
#
loop_
_entity.id
_entity.type
_entity.pdbx_description
1 polymer ?
#
loop_
_entity_poly.entity_id
_entity_poly.type
_entity_poly.pdbx_seq_one_letter_code
_entity_poly.pdbx_strand_id
1 'polypeptide(L)'
;FPYTTLFRSIAKADHSDEAILLPLVLYLSSARLWNENNAKTGKNGIYNRTEGYNRCLDNKRGTELAFEYIKRLRDVANEEQDGKNFPAYNAILNAINTAFQEELAPGEQVIISTRYVSDIVALKSADGTILPFSTLSDGYRNVIKIILEIATRMCILNPYLQGDALQKTPGVVVIDELDLSLHPTWQKKIIGILKNLFPKIQFICATHSPFIIQSLEDGELITLDRKLDSEYAGEGIEDIAEDVMGVKMPQYSEKKRKMYDAAGEFCDAVREGKSHRQRQGNQVRRVRCKGQ
;
A
#
# COMPACT_ATOMS: atom_id res chain seq x y z
N PHE A 1 -1.20 -7.19 -30.89
CA PHE A 1 -0.96 -7.47 -29.47
C PHE A 1 -0.34 -6.22 -28.83
N PRO A 2 -0.84 -5.73 -27.69
CA PRO A 2 -0.39 -4.47 -27.08
C PRO A 2 1.10 -4.46 -26.69
N TYR A 3 1.68 -5.60 -26.40
CA TYR A 3 3.10 -5.75 -26.05
C TYR A 3 4.07 -5.26 -27.12
N THR A 4 3.80 -5.51 -28.39
CA THR A 4 4.67 -5.08 -29.49
C THR A 4 4.70 -3.56 -29.65
N THR A 5 3.61 -2.88 -29.36
CA THR A 5 3.54 -1.42 -29.42
C THR A 5 4.33 -0.78 -28.29
N LEU A 6 4.22 -1.32 -27.06
CA LEU A 6 4.99 -0.86 -25.92
C LEU A 6 6.49 -1.06 -26.16
N PHE A 7 6.94 -2.24 -26.58
CA PHE A 7 8.34 -2.51 -26.89
C PHE A 7 8.88 -1.62 -28.03
N ARG A 8 8.08 -1.36 -29.06
CA ARG A 8 8.46 -0.44 -30.15
C ARG A 8 8.58 1.00 -29.65
N SER A 9 7.71 1.45 -28.78
CA SER A 9 7.77 2.80 -28.17
C SER A 9 8.98 2.92 -27.25
N ILE A 10 9.28 1.90 -26.47
CA ILE A 10 10.48 1.83 -25.63
C ILE A 10 11.75 1.90 -26.49
N ALA A 11 11.85 1.09 -27.54
CA ALA A 11 13.00 1.08 -28.42
C ALA A 11 13.19 2.41 -29.18
N LYS A 12 12.10 3.09 -29.56
CA LYS A 12 12.17 4.42 -30.16
C LYS A 12 12.59 5.48 -29.14
N ALA A 13 12.11 5.40 -27.90
CA ALA A 13 12.46 6.36 -26.85
C ALA A 13 13.94 6.30 -26.46
N ASP A 14 14.61 5.18 -26.68
CA ASP A 14 16.04 4.97 -26.39
C ASP A 14 16.94 5.64 -27.44
N HIS A 15 16.41 5.94 -28.62
CA HIS A 15 17.16 6.47 -29.78
C HIS A 15 16.65 7.79 -30.34
N SER A 16 15.61 8.40 -29.74
CA SER A 16 15.04 9.66 -30.23
C SER A 16 15.11 10.76 -29.20
N ASP A 17 15.47 11.97 -29.65
CA ASP A 17 15.34 13.22 -28.87
C ASP A 17 13.88 13.63 -28.63
N GLU A 18 12.90 12.87 -29.12
CA GLU A 18 11.49 13.14 -28.91
C GLU A 18 11.06 12.76 -27.49
N ALA A 19 10.33 13.66 -26.84
CA ALA A 19 9.78 13.49 -25.49
C ALA A 19 8.59 12.50 -25.47
N ILE A 20 8.83 11.24 -25.87
CA ILE A 20 7.82 10.18 -25.82
C ILE A 20 7.50 9.86 -24.36
N LEU A 21 6.22 9.98 -24.01
CA LEU A 21 5.72 9.65 -22.67
C LEU A 21 5.68 8.12 -22.48
N LEU A 22 6.52 7.59 -21.58
CA LEU A 22 6.56 6.17 -21.27
C LEU A 22 5.63 5.86 -20.08
N PRO A 23 4.69 4.90 -20.23
CA PRO A 23 3.80 4.52 -19.14
C PRO A 23 4.53 3.69 -18.09
N LEU A 24 4.19 3.86 -16.82
CA LEU A 24 4.66 2.99 -15.74
C LEU A 24 3.91 1.66 -15.77
N VAL A 25 4.64 0.55 -15.64
CA VAL A 25 4.08 -0.78 -15.35
C VAL A 25 4.87 -1.34 -14.18
N LEU A 26 4.17 -1.64 -13.08
CA LEU A 26 4.83 -2.07 -11.84
C LEU A 26 3.97 -3.09 -11.08
N TYR A 27 4.62 -4.13 -10.55
CA TYR A 27 4.04 -5.06 -9.60
C TYR A 27 4.78 -5.00 -8.27
N LEU A 28 4.06 -4.77 -7.19
CA LEU A 28 4.54 -4.75 -5.83
C LEU A 28 3.98 -5.95 -5.07
N SER A 29 4.80 -6.97 -4.87
CA SER A 29 4.39 -8.19 -4.15
C SER A 29 4.33 -7.96 -2.64
N SER A 30 3.66 -8.87 -1.92
CA SER A 30 3.65 -8.92 -0.45
C SER A 30 5.06 -9.10 0.15
N ALA A 31 6.01 -9.67 -0.61
CA ALA A 31 7.40 -9.84 -0.18
C ALA A 31 8.21 -8.53 -0.09
N ARG A 32 7.65 -7.37 -0.49
CA ARG A 32 8.34 -6.06 -0.48
C ARG A 32 8.88 -5.61 0.88
N LEU A 33 8.33 -6.12 1.99
CA LEU A 33 8.79 -5.77 3.34
C LEU A 33 10.04 -6.57 3.77
N TRP A 34 10.18 -7.80 3.29
CA TRP A 34 11.17 -8.75 3.79
C TRP A 34 12.51 -8.72 3.04
N ASN A 35 12.54 -8.14 1.86
CA ASN A 35 13.75 -8.09 1.03
C ASN A 35 14.57 -6.84 1.34
N GLU A 36 15.40 -6.92 2.37
CA GLU A 36 16.46 -5.98 2.67
C GLU A 36 17.77 -6.46 1.99
N ASN A 37 17.83 -6.40 0.68
CA ASN A 37 19.07 -6.70 -0.02
C ASN A 37 19.89 -5.41 -0.17
N ASN A 38 21.14 -5.46 0.29
CA ASN A 38 22.11 -4.39 0.12
C ASN A 38 22.25 -4.04 -1.36
N ALA A 39 21.89 -2.83 -1.71
CA ALA A 39 22.07 -2.28 -3.04
C ALA A 39 23.54 -2.42 -3.46
N LYS A 40 23.79 -3.21 -4.50
CA LYS A 40 25.11 -3.21 -5.14
C LYS A 40 25.17 -1.94 -5.98
N THR A 41 26.11 -1.06 -5.65
CA THR A 41 26.40 0.17 -6.40
C THR A 41 26.50 -0.13 -7.89
N GLY A 42 25.51 0.30 -8.64
CA GLY A 42 25.49 0.25 -10.09
C GLY A 42 26.49 1.23 -10.70
N LYS A 43 26.89 0.96 -11.92
CA LYS A 43 27.90 1.72 -12.67
C LYS A 43 27.57 3.22 -12.71
N ASN A 44 28.62 4.05 -12.60
CA ASN A 44 28.58 5.50 -12.81
C ASN A 44 28.05 5.81 -14.22
N GLY A 45 26.78 6.12 -14.36
CA GLY A 45 26.16 6.44 -15.65
C GLY A 45 24.80 7.12 -15.47
N ILE A 46 24.37 7.88 -16.46
CA ILE A 46 23.02 8.40 -16.59
C ILE A 46 22.09 7.19 -16.67
N TYR A 47 21.00 7.18 -15.90
CA TYR A 47 19.98 6.14 -16.02
C TYR A 47 19.38 6.20 -17.42
N ASN A 48 19.43 5.08 -18.15
CA ASN A 48 18.63 4.94 -19.34
C ASN A 48 17.15 4.89 -18.92
N ARG A 49 16.26 5.56 -19.64
CA ARG A 49 14.82 5.60 -19.37
C ARG A 49 14.24 4.20 -19.20
N THR A 50 14.70 3.22 -19.99
CA THR A 50 14.24 1.83 -19.92
C THR A 50 14.60 1.12 -18.61
N GLU A 51 15.56 1.63 -17.84
CA GLU A 51 15.88 1.10 -16.51
C GLU A 51 14.70 1.23 -15.52
N GLY A 52 13.79 2.18 -15.76
CA GLY A 52 12.52 2.27 -15.04
C GLY A 52 11.67 1.01 -15.12
N TYR A 53 11.87 0.17 -16.15
CA TYR A 53 11.21 -1.13 -16.30
C TYR A 53 12.02 -2.29 -15.75
N ASN A 54 13.25 -2.06 -15.28
CA ASN A 54 14.09 -3.14 -14.80
C ASN A 54 13.40 -3.86 -13.64
N ARG A 55 13.13 -5.18 -13.86
CA ARG A 55 12.47 -6.07 -12.89
C ARG A 55 11.16 -5.51 -12.30
N CYS A 56 10.42 -4.73 -13.08
CA CYS A 56 9.17 -4.11 -12.64
C CYS A 56 8.05 -5.10 -12.32
N LEU A 57 8.15 -6.35 -12.78
CA LEU A 57 7.20 -7.44 -12.53
C LEU A 57 7.80 -8.58 -11.68
N ASP A 58 8.96 -8.36 -11.08
CA ASP A 58 9.63 -9.38 -10.26
C ASP A 58 9.09 -9.36 -8.82
N ASN A 59 8.50 -10.48 -8.40
CA ASN A 59 7.92 -10.65 -7.06
C ASN A 59 8.95 -10.80 -5.93
N LYS A 60 10.22 -11.01 -6.25
CA LYS A 60 11.29 -11.28 -5.26
C LYS A 60 12.11 -10.05 -4.92
N ARG A 61 11.87 -8.90 -5.53
CA ARG A 61 12.71 -7.74 -5.36
C ARG A 61 12.13 -6.69 -4.43
N GLY A 62 13.03 -6.11 -3.64
CA GLY A 62 12.77 -4.92 -2.82
C GLY A 62 12.95 -3.62 -3.61
N THR A 63 13.00 -2.51 -2.89
CA THR A 63 13.10 -1.13 -3.37
C THR A 63 14.53 -0.69 -3.72
N GLU A 64 15.42 -1.61 -4.14
CA GLU A 64 16.83 -1.33 -4.38
C GLU A 64 17.06 -0.22 -5.42
N LEU A 65 16.34 -0.31 -6.57
CA LEU A 65 16.44 0.70 -7.63
C LEU A 65 16.09 2.10 -7.10
N ALA A 66 15.01 2.18 -6.32
CA ALA A 66 14.54 3.43 -5.77
C ALA A 66 15.53 4.03 -4.77
N PHE A 67 16.11 3.23 -3.88
CA PHE A 67 17.12 3.68 -2.94
C PHE A 67 18.43 4.09 -3.64
N GLU A 68 18.87 3.36 -4.65
CA GLU A 68 20.05 3.74 -5.45
C GLU A 68 19.84 5.06 -6.19
N TYR A 69 18.68 5.23 -6.82
CA TYR A 69 18.35 6.45 -7.56
C TYR A 69 18.28 7.68 -6.65
N ILE A 70 17.56 7.60 -5.54
CA ILE A 70 17.44 8.74 -4.63
C ILE A 70 18.78 9.09 -3.96
N LYS A 71 19.58 8.09 -3.65
CA LYS A 71 20.95 8.30 -3.15
C LYS A 71 21.78 9.10 -4.15
N ARG A 72 21.73 8.73 -5.40
CA ARG A 72 22.47 9.41 -6.46
C ARG A 72 21.97 10.85 -6.64
N LEU A 73 20.67 11.07 -6.68
CA LEU A 73 20.11 12.42 -6.76
C LEU A 73 20.57 13.29 -5.59
N ARG A 74 20.61 12.73 -4.39
CA ARG A 74 21.15 13.40 -3.21
C ARG A 74 22.64 13.75 -3.38
N ASP A 75 23.46 12.79 -3.85
CA ASP A 75 24.90 12.98 -3.97
C ASP A 75 25.20 14.10 -4.97
N VAL A 76 24.52 14.12 -6.13
CA VAL A 76 24.61 15.19 -7.12
C VAL A 76 24.13 16.53 -6.54
N ALA A 77 23.01 16.54 -5.80
CA ALA A 77 22.50 17.76 -5.16
C ALA A 77 23.48 18.36 -4.13
N ASN A 78 24.27 17.51 -3.47
CA ASN A 78 25.28 17.97 -2.51
C ASN A 78 26.56 18.50 -3.21
N GLU A 79 26.93 17.96 -4.37
CA GLU A 79 28.12 18.40 -5.13
C GLU A 79 27.92 19.77 -5.80
N GLU A 80 26.72 20.06 -6.29
CA GLU A 80 26.45 21.29 -7.03
C GLU A 80 26.17 22.52 -6.15
N GLN A 81 26.39 22.48 -4.83
CA GLN A 81 26.23 23.57 -3.85
C GLN A 81 24.93 24.40 -3.92
N ASP A 82 24.14 24.22 -4.95
CA ASP A 82 22.92 24.98 -5.26
C ASP A 82 21.65 24.17 -4.98
N GLY A 83 21.68 23.31 -3.97
CA GLY A 83 20.67 22.32 -3.50
C GLY A 83 19.17 22.60 -3.71
N LYS A 84 18.86 23.66 -4.46
CA LYS A 84 17.50 24.12 -4.75
C LYS A 84 16.91 23.61 -6.07
N ASN A 85 17.71 23.03 -6.96
CA ASN A 85 17.26 22.80 -8.35
C ASN A 85 17.27 21.33 -8.80
N PHE A 86 16.82 20.43 -7.95
CA PHE A 86 16.63 19.02 -8.34
C PHE A 86 15.13 18.65 -8.33
N PRO A 87 14.39 19.02 -9.41
CA PRO A 87 12.93 18.87 -9.43
C PRO A 87 12.46 17.45 -9.14
N ALA A 88 13.12 16.42 -9.69
CA ALA A 88 12.77 15.02 -9.44
C ALA A 88 12.99 14.62 -7.97
N TYR A 89 14.11 15.03 -7.38
CA TYR A 89 14.41 14.80 -5.97
C TYR A 89 13.37 15.42 -5.06
N ASN A 90 13.07 16.71 -5.31
CA ASN A 90 12.08 17.46 -4.54
C ASN A 90 10.68 16.86 -4.70
N ALA A 91 10.31 16.43 -5.92
CA ALA A 91 9.01 15.81 -6.17
C ALA A 91 8.83 14.51 -5.37
N ILE A 92 9.86 13.66 -5.33
CA ILE A 92 9.84 12.41 -4.56
C ILE A 92 9.72 12.69 -3.05
N LEU A 93 10.52 13.61 -2.52
CA LEU A 93 10.46 13.97 -1.10
C LEU A 93 9.13 14.60 -0.71
N ASN A 94 8.62 15.51 -1.55
CA ASN A 94 7.33 16.14 -1.32
C ASN A 94 6.20 15.12 -1.34
N ALA A 95 6.23 14.14 -2.26
CA ALA A 95 5.22 13.08 -2.29
C ALA A 95 5.20 12.27 -0.98
N ILE A 96 6.38 11.88 -0.47
CA ILE A 96 6.45 11.16 0.80
C ILE A 96 5.94 12.05 1.95
N ASN A 97 6.41 13.29 2.07
CA ASN A 97 5.99 14.19 3.15
C ASN A 97 4.49 14.51 3.09
N THR A 98 3.93 14.66 1.88
CA THR A 98 2.49 14.84 1.70
C THR A 98 1.69 13.63 2.19
N ALA A 99 2.18 12.41 1.93
CA ALA A 99 1.53 11.20 2.41
C ALA A 99 1.47 11.11 3.93
N PHE A 100 2.47 11.66 4.61
CA PHE A 100 2.61 11.63 6.07
C PHE A 100 2.19 12.92 6.77
N GLN A 101 1.68 13.90 6.04
CA GLN A 101 1.41 15.25 6.57
C GLN A 101 0.49 15.26 7.81
N GLU A 102 -0.47 14.33 7.91
CA GLU A 102 -1.38 14.22 9.05
C GLU A 102 -0.83 13.39 10.22
N GLU A 103 0.21 12.60 9.98
CA GLU A 103 0.78 11.67 10.96
C GLU A 103 2.06 12.20 11.60
N LEU A 104 2.75 13.14 10.93
CA LEU A 104 3.95 13.76 11.43
C LEU A 104 3.59 14.91 12.39
N ALA A 105 4.31 15.00 13.50
CA ALA A 105 4.19 16.12 14.40
C ALA A 105 4.67 17.43 13.73
N PRO A 106 4.22 18.60 14.19
CA PRO A 106 4.67 19.88 13.66
C PRO A 106 6.21 19.99 13.66
N GLY A 107 6.78 20.23 12.48
CA GLY A 107 8.24 20.32 12.31
C GLY A 107 8.95 19.00 12.05
N GLU A 108 8.24 17.87 12.05
CA GLU A 108 8.77 16.59 11.59
C GLU A 108 8.67 16.47 10.07
N GLN A 109 9.64 15.79 9.46
CA GLN A 109 9.66 15.55 8.02
C GLN A 109 10.49 14.31 7.67
N VAL A 110 10.09 13.62 6.61
CA VAL A 110 10.92 12.60 5.99
C VAL A 110 12.01 13.27 5.16
N ILE A 111 13.24 12.84 5.34
CA ILE A 111 14.43 13.38 4.67
C ILE A 111 15.26 12.26 4.04
N ILE A 112 16.08 12.63 3.08
CA ILE A 112 17.17 11.76 2.62
C ILE A 112 18.42 12.11 3.43
N SER A 113 18.81 11.18 4.30
CA SER A 113 19.93 11.39 5.23
C SER A 113 21.28 11.14 4.57
N THR A 114 22.26 11.97 4.90
CA THR A 114 23.67 11.75 4.58
C THR A 114 24.42 11.03 5.70
N ARG A 115 23.79 10.93 6.88
CA ARG A 115 24.42 10.39 8.09
C ARG A 115 24.53 8.86 8.06
N TYR A 116 23.59 8.19 7.42
CA TYR A 116 23.52 6.73 7.40
C TYR A 116 23.81 6.21 5.99
N VAL A 117 24.79 5.31 5.89
CA VAL A 117 25.21 4.73 4.59
C VAL A 117 24.17 3.71 4.10
N SER A 118 23.57 2.94 5.02
CA SER A 118 22.57 1.91 4.74
C SER A 118 21.14 2.44 4.78
N ASP A 119 20.86 3.46 5.60
CA ASP A 119 19.54 4.05 5.81
C ASP A 119 19.47 5.45 5.19
N ILE A 120 19.25 5.49 3.90
CA ILE A 120 19.25 6.75 3.14
C ILE A 120 18.04 7.60 3.50
N VAL A 121 16.87 6.97 3.68
CA VAL A 121 15.65 7.63 4.13
C VAL A 121 15.65 7.72 5.65
N ALA A 122 15.24 8.84 6.21
CA ALA A 122 15.17 9.04 7.65
C ALA A 122 14.04 10.00 8.01
N LEU A 123 13.55 9.92 9.24
CA LEU A 123 12.64 10.89 9.82
C LEU A 123 13.45 11.91 10.62
N LYS A 124 13.25 13.20 10.34
CA LYS A 124 13.82 14.30 11.11
C LYS A 124 12.73 14.88 12.00
N SER A 125 12.94 14.82 13.31
CA SER A 125 12.03 15.41 14.29
C SER A 125 12.26 16.93 14.43
N ALA A 126 11.32 17.63 15.05
CA ALA A 126 11.35 19.08 15.25
C ALA A 126 12.58 19.55 16.06
N ASP A 127 13.07 18.72 17.00
CA ASP A 127 14.29 18.97 17.79
C ASP A 127 15.60 18.72 17.01
N GLY A 128 15.49 18.30 15.75
CA GLY A 128 16.64 17.98 14.89
C GLY A 128 17.15 16.54 15.02
N THR A 129 16.54 15.71 15.86
CA THR A 129 16.86 14.28 15.96
C THR A 129 16.55 13.59 14.64
N ILE A 130 17.46 12.71 14.17
CA ILE A 130 17.29 11.95 12.94
C ILE A 130 17.15 10.47 13.28
N LEU A 131 16.00 9.91 12.97
CA LEU A 131 15.67 8.49 13.13
C LEU A 131 15.86 7.77 11.80
N PRO A 132 16.73 6.76 11.73
CA PRO A 132 16.95 6.01 10.50
C PRO A 132 15.71 5.21 10.09
N PHE A 133 15.56 4.95 8.79
CA PHE A 133 14.44 4.21 8.21
C PHE A 133 14.21 2.83 8.86
N SER A 134 15.29 2.13 9.20
CA SER A 134 15.24 0.81 9.86
C SER A 134 14.58 0.83 11.23
N THR A 135 14.53 1.97 11.90
CA THR A 135 13.87 2.13 13.22
C THR A 135 12.39 2.49 13.13
N LEU A 136 11.90 2.84 11.94
CA LEU A 136 10.48 3.12 11.73
C LEU A 136 9.64 1.85 11.82
N SER A 137 8.36 1.99 12.16
CA SER A 137 7.43 0.85 12.13
C SER A 137 7.30 0.25 10.73
N ASP A 138 6.94 -1.03 10.65
CA ASP A 138 6.75 -1.72 9.38
C ASP A 138 5.71 -1.03 8.49
N GLY A 139 4.66 -0.47 9.07
CA GLY A 139 3.65 0.28 8.34
C GLY A 139 4.21 1.54 7.67
N TYR A 140 4.97 2.35 8.41
CA TYR A 140 5.66 3.53 7.84
C TYR A 140 6.62 3.13 6.72
N ARG A 141 7.44 2.10 6.98
CA ARG A 141 8.39 1.58 5.99
C ARG A 141 7.67 1.10 4.72
N ASN A 142 6.53 0.43 4.86
CA ASN A 142 5.75 -0.05 3.73
C ASN A 142 5.22 1.10 2.86
N VAL A 143 4.58 2.10 3.45
CA VAL A 143 4.07 3.27 2.71
C VAL A 143 5.19 4.01 2.00
N ILE A 144 6.30 4.29 2.69
CA ILE A 144 7.46 4.96 2.09
C ILE A 144 8.01 4.13 0.92
N LYS A 145 8.15 2.81 1.07
CA LYS A 145 8.63 1.93 -0.02
C LYS A 145 7.72 1.98 -1.24
N ILE A 146 6.40 1.92 -1.06
CA ILE A 146 5.43 2.00 -2.16
C ILE A 146 5.58 3.32 -2.91
N ILE A 147 5.54 4.44 -2.19
CA ILE A 147 5.64 5.78 -2.80
C ILE A 147 6.99 5.98 -3.49
N LEU A 148 8.07 5.61 -2.81
CA LEU A 148 9.43 5.77 -3.34
C LEU A 148 9.64 4.96 -4.62
N GLU A 149 9.17 3.72 -4.67
CA GLU A 149 9.31 2.84 -5.84
C GLU A 149 8.53 3.37 -7.05
N ILE A 150 7.29 3.79 -6.86
CA ILE A 150 6.45 4.38 -7.91
C ILE A 150 7.07 5.69 -8.41
N ALA A 151 7.33 6.62 -7.50
CA ALA A 151 7.83 7.96 -7.84
C ALA A 151 9.20 7.91 -8.57
N THR A 152 10.11 7.08 -8.08
CA THR A 152 11.43 6.91 -8.70
C THR A 152 11.33 6.40 -10.13
N ARG A 153 10.53 5.37 -10.38
CA ARG A 153 10.36 4.82 -11.72
C ARG A 153 9.72 5.81 -12.67
N MET A 154 8.74 6.60 -12.21
CA MET A 154 8.14 7.67 -13.01
C MET A 154 9.19 8.72 -13.42
N CYS A 155 10.08 9.12 -12.50
CA CYS A 155 11.15 10.05 -12.79
C CYS A 155 12.21 9.46 -13.76
N ILE A 156 12.55 8.19 -13.64
CA ILE A 156 13.49 7.52 -14.56
C ILE A 156 12.89 7.37 -15.96
N LEU A 157 11.62 6.97 -16.06
CA LEU A 157 10.93 6.77 -17.34
C LEU A 157 10.74 8.09 -18.10
N ASN A 158 10.42 9.17 -17.40
CA ASN A 158 10.07 10.45 -18.00
C ASN A 158 10.87 11.62 -17.39
N PRO A 159 12.22 11.62 -17.49
CA PRO A 159 13.07 12.61 -16.86
C PRO A 159 12.82 14.03 -17.35
N TYR A 160 12.35 14.20 -18.58
CA TYR A 160 12.00 15.52 -19.16
C TYR A 160 10.79 16.17 -18.48
N LEU A 161 9.94 15.40 -17.78
CA LEU A 161 8.84 15.94 -16.98
C LEU A 161 9.33 16.55 -15.66
N GLN A 162 10.54 16.25 -15.24
CA GLN A 162 11.15 16.78 -14.02
C GLN A 162 10.22 16.62 -12.80
N GLY A 163 9.88 17.73 -12.13
CA GLY A 163 8.98 17.75 -10.97
C GLY A 163 7.54 17.29 -11.26
N ASP A 164 7.10 17.35 -12.52
CA ASP A 164 5.76 16.95 -12.93
C ASP A 164 5.62 15.46 -13.24
N ALA A 165 6.70 14.69 -13.14
CA ALA A 165 6.70 13.26 -13.49
C ALA A 165 5.62 12.47 -12.75
N LEU A 166 5.40 12.74 -11.46
CA LEU A 166 4.43 12.05 -10.63
C LEU A 166 2.98 12.35 -11.02
N GLN A 167 2.74 13.55 -11.54
CA GLN A 167 1.40 14.00 -11.92
C GLN A 167 1.02 13.64 -13.36
N LYS A 168 2.02 13.49 -14.25
CA LYS A 168 1.80 13.37 -15.70
C LYS A 168 2.10 11.98 -16.27
N THR A 169 2.88 11.15 -15.59
CA THR A 169 3.19 9.79 -16.07
C THR A 169 1.99 8.87 -15.91
N PRO A 170 1.43 8.33 -17.00
CA PRO A 170 0.37 7.34 -16.94
C PRO A 170 0.94 5.95 -16.63
N GLY A 171 0.08 5.03 -16.18
CA GLY A 171 0.52 3.65 -16.00
C GLY A 171 -0.44 2.77 -15.21
N VAL A 172 0.03 1.55 -14.93
CA VAL A 172 -0.69 0.58 -14.10
C VAL A 172 0.26 0.08 -13.01
N VAL A 173 -0.21 0.13 -11.78
CA VAL A 173 0.49 -0.41 -10.62
C VAL A 173 -0.37 -1.47 -9.95
N VAL A 174 0.15 -2.68 -9.88
CA VAL A 174 -0.49 -3.80 -9.17
C VAL A 174 0.17 -3.93 -7.80
N ILE A 175 -0.63 -3.93 -6.74
CA ILE A 175 -0.15 -4.06 -5.35
C ILE A 175 -0.83 -5.25 -4.70
N ASP A 176 -0.03 -6.23 -4.31
CA ASP A 176 -0.49 -7.39 -3.56
C ASP A 176 -0.47 -7.09 -2.05
N GLU A 177 -1.51 -7.51 -1.32
CA GLU A 177 -1.68 -7.25 0.11
C GLU A 177 -1.39 -5.77 0.49
N LEU A 178 -2.19 -4.85 -0.06
CA LEU A 178 -2.01 -3.42 0.20
C LEU A 178 -2.07 -3.08 1.71
N ASP A 179 -2.88 -3.82 2.47
CA ASP A 179 -3.06 -3.69 3.92
C ASP A 179 -1.89 -4.20 4.77
N LEU A 180 -0.89 -4.85 4.15
CA LEU A 180 0.22 -5.49 4.86
C LEU A 180 0.92 -4.54 5.83
N SER A 181 0.92 -4.89 7.12
CA SER A 181 1.51 -4.12 8.24
C SER A 181 0.96 -2.70 8.44
N LEU A 182 -0.12 -2.32 7.76
CA LEU A 182 -0.74 -1.01 7.95
C LEU A 182 -1.69 -1.00 9.16
N HIS A 183 -1.58 0.02 9.99
CA HIS A 183 -2.57 0.30 11.02
C HIS A 183 -3.94 0.61 10.37
N PRO A 184 -5.09 0.27 10.99
CA PRO A 184 -6.43 0.54 10.43
C PRO A 184 -6.65 1.99 9.97
N THR A 185 -6.09 2.97 10.67
CA THR A 185 -6.15 4.38 10.25
C THR A 185 -5.50 4.62 8.89
N TRP A 186 -4.33 3.98 8.64
CA TRP A 186 -3.64 4.04 7.35
C TRP A 186 -4.39 3.30 6.26
N GLN A 187 -4.99 2.15 6.59
CA GLN A 187 -5.78 1.37 5.65
C GLN A 187 -6.95 2.18 5.08
N LYS A 188 -7.57 3.05 5.88
CA LYS A 188 -8.64 3.95 5.42
C LYS A 188 -8.18 5.08 4.49
N LYS A 189 -6.91 5.47 4.55
CA LYS A 189 -6.38 6.64 3.85
C LYS A 189 -5.55 6.29 2.62
N ILE A 190 -4.94 5.10 2.59
CA ILE A 190 -3.89 4.76 1.62
C ILE A 190 -4.34 4.88 0.16
N ILE A 191 -5.57 4.47 -0.14
CA ILE A 191 -6.13 4.58 -1.51
C ILE A 191 -6.22 6.05 -1.94
N GLY A 192 -6.80 6.91 -1.11
CA GLY A 192 -6.88 8.35 -1.38
C GLY A 192 -5.51 9.00 -1.54
N ILE A 193 -4.55 8.64 -0.70
CA ILE A 193 -3.16 9.12 -0.78
C ILE A 193 -2.54 8.74 -2.13
N LEU A 194 -2.63 7.46 -2.53
CA LEU A 194 -2.06 6.99 -3.78
C LEU A 194 -2.71 7.65 -5.01
N LYS A 195 -4.03 7.79 -5.03
CA LYS A 195 -4.77 8.47 -6.09
C LYS A 195 -4.36 9.95 -6.23
N ASN A 196 -4.20 10.64 -5.08
CA ASN A 196 -3.80 12.05 -5.06
C ASN A 196 -2.35 12.26 -5.52
N LEU A 197 -1.43 11.39 -5.09
CA LEU A 197 -0.02 11.50 -5.47
C LEU A 197 0.23 11.12 -6.93
N PHE A 198 -0.53 10.16 -7.47
CA PHE A 198 -0.30 9.58 -8.79
C PHE A 198 -1.60 9.54 -9.63
N PRO A 199 -2.18 10.69 -10.00
CA PRO A 199 -3.53 10.78 -10.57
C PRO A 199 -3.67 10.15 -11.96
N LYS A 200 -2.58 9.79 -12.63
CA LYS A 200 -2.57 9.12 -13.95
C LYS A 200 -2.27 7.62 -13.87
N ILE A 201 -2.14 7.10 -12.66
CA ILE A 201 -1.90 5.67 -12.42
C ILE A 201 -3.22 4.96 -12.15
N GLN A 202 -3.45 3.87 -12.86
CA GLN A 202 -4.47 2.88 -12.49
C GLN A 202 -3.88 1.94 -11.45
N PHE A 203 -4.45 1.94 -10.26
CA PHE A 203 -4.09 0.99 -9.20
C PHE A 203 -4.98 -0.26 -9.28
N ILE A 204 -4.37 -1.44 -9.19
CA ILE A 204 -5.05 -2.73 -9.04
C ILE A 204 -4.49 -3.34 -7.75
N CYS A 205 -5.30 -3.35 -6.69
CA CYS A 205 -4.85 -3.74 -5.36
C CYS A 205 -5.57 -5.00 -4.89
N ALA A 206 -4.84 -5.98 -4.37
CA ALA A 206 -5.41 -7.05 -3.58
C ALA A 206 -5.37 -6.68 -2.10
N THR A 207 -6.44 -6.96 -1.37
CA THR A 207 -6.53 -6.68 0.07
C THR A 207 -7.47 -7.66 0.77
N HIS A 208 -7.20 -7.91 2.05
CA HIS A 208 -8.07 -8.61 2.99
C HIS A 208 -8.61 -7.68 4.09
N SER A 209 -8.53 -6.34 3.88
CA SER A 209 -8.94 -5.37 4.88
C SER A 209 -10.33 -4.80 4.62
N PRO A 210 -11.28 -4.94 5.56
CA PRO A 210 -12.57 -4.27 5.47
C PRO A 210 -12.42 -2.73 5.54
N PHE A 211 -11.36 -2.21 6.16
CA PHE A 211 -11.10 -0.78 6.22
C PHE A 211 -10.70 -0.18 4.87
N ILE A 212 -9.97 -0.93 4.04
CA ILE A 212 -9.65 -0.52 2.67
C ILE A 212 -10.93 -0.58 1.83
N ILE A 213 -11.71 -1.67 1.92
CA ILE A 213 -12.97 -1.83 1.18
C ILE A 213 -13.93 -0.68 1.53
N GLN A 214 -14.06 -0.31 2.80
CA GLN A 214 -14.90 0.81 3.25
C GLN A 214 -14.48 2.17 2.63
N SER A 215 -13.20 2.33 2.27
CA SER A 215 -12.66 3.58 1.73
C SER A 215 -12.74 3.70 0.20
N LEU A 216 -13.27 2.67 -0.48
CA LEU A 216 -13.44 2.68 -1.94
C LEU A 216 -14.68 3.48 -2.34
N GLU A 217 -14.65 3.98 -3.57
CA GLU A 217 -15.81 4.57 -4.23
C GLU A 217 -16.62 3.49 -4.96
N ASP A 218 -17.85 3.82 -5.32
CA ASP A 218 -18.74 2.92 -6.03
C ASP A 218 -18.10 2.43 -7.34
N GLY A 219 -18.16 1.13 -7.58
CA GLY A 219 -17.59 0.49 -8.76
C GLY A 219 -16.07 0.19 -8.70
N GLU A 220 -15.38 0.52 -7.60
CA GLU A 220 -13.96 0.22 -7.43
C GLU A 220 -13.68 -1.18 -6.85
N LEU A 221 -14.67 -1.79 -6.20
CA LEU A 221 -14.53 -3.13 -5.64
C LEU A 221 -14.82 -4.21 -6.69
N ILE A 222 -13.89 -5.14 -6.86
CA ILE A 222 -14.06 -6.33 -7.69
C ILE A 222 -13.89 -7.56 -6.79
N THR A 223 -14.92 -8.38 -6.68
CA THR A 223 -14.84 -9.68 -6.00
C THR A 223 -14.70 -10.80 -7.02
N LEU A 224 -13.74 -11.72 -6.79
CA LEU A 224 -13.46 -12.81 -7.72
C LEU A 224 -14.44 -13.98 -7.57
N ASP A 225 -14.97 -14.19 -6.38
CA ASP A 225 -15.76 -15.40 -6.03
C ASP A 225 -17.28 -15.20 -6.07
N ARG A 226 -17.77 -13.96 -6.05
CA ARG A 226 -19.21 -13.65 -6.00
C ARG A 226 -19.53 -12.41 -6.83
N LYS A 227 -20.71 -12.39 -7.44
CA LYS A 227 -21.32 -11.11 -7.84
C LYS A 227 -21.91 -10.47 -6.59
N LEU A 228 -21.42 -9.30 -6.26
CA LEU A 228 -22.03 -8.48 -5.22
C LEU A 228 -23.27 -7.80 -5.80
N ASP A 229 -24.39 -7.94 -5.11
CA ASP A 229 -25.66 -7.35 -5.54
C ASP A 229 -25.84 -5.91 -5.02
N SER A 230 -24.87 -5.39 -4.23
CA SER A 230 -24.91 -4.07 -3.59
C SER A 230 -23.55 -3.38 -3.65
N GLU A 231 -23.58 -2.05 -3.60
CA GLU A 231 -22.43 -1.19 -3.45
C GLU A 231 -22.06 -1.13 -1.97
N TYR A 232 -20.78 -1.31 -1.65
CA TYR A 232 -20.29 -1.36 -0.26
C TYR A 232 -19.53 -0.11 0.16
N ALA A 233 -19.48 0.89 -0.71
CA ALA A 233 -18.90 2.18 -0.37
C ALA A 233 -19.69 2.82 0.78
N GLY A 234 -19.02 3.09 1.88
CA GLY A 234 -19.64 3.70 3.06
C GLY A 234 -20.43 2.76 3.99
N GLU A 235 -20.51 1.46 3.68
CA GLU A 235 -21.14 0.48 4.57
C GLU A 235 -20.32 0.26 5.86
N GLY A 236 -20.97 -0.35 6.86
CA GLY A 236 -20.34 -0.71 8.13
C GLY A 236 -19.24 -1.76 7.95
N ILE A 237 -18.21 -1.73 8.79
CA ILE A 237 -17.12 -2.73 8.76
C ILE A 237 -17.68 -4.14 8.99
N GLU A 238 -18.70 -4.27 9.83
CA GLU A 238 -19.36 -5.54 10.12
C GLU A 238 -20.10 -6.08 8.89
N ASP A 239 -20.81 -5.21 8.16
CA ASP A 239 -21.53 -5.58 6.94
C ASP A 239 -20.54 -5.99 5.83
N ILE A 240 -19.46 -5.24 5.65
CA ILE A 240 -18.38 -5.59 4.71
C ILE A 240 -17.75 -6.94 5.09
N ALA A 241 -17.47 -7.15 6.37
CA ALA A 241 -16.87 -8.40 6.83
C ALA A 241 -17.81 -9.61 6.63
N GLU A 242 -19.12 -9.44 6.82
CA GLU A 242 -20.11 -10.50 6.66
C GLU A 242 -20.40 -10.76 5.18
N ASP A 243 -20.76 -9.74 4.42
CA ASP A 243 -21.27 -9.87 3.06
C ASP A 243 -20.17 -10.04 2.01
N VAL A 244 -19.06 -9.29 2.14
CA VAL A 244 -17.96 -9.32 1.18
C VAL A 244 -16.94 -10.41 1.54
N MET A 245 -16.56 -10.47 2.83
CA MET A 245 -15.49 -11.38 3.27
C MET A 245 -16.02 -12.73 3.78
N GLY A 246 -17.33 -12.89 3.96
CA GLY A 246 -17.97 -14.13 4.39
C GLY A 246 -17.73 -14.50 5.86
N VAL A 247 -17.38 -13.53 6.70
CA VAL A 247 -17.18 -13.72 8.14
C VAL A 247 -18.53 -13.66 8.83
N LYS A 248 -19.06 -14.79 9.27
CA LYS A 248 -20.35 -14.85 9.94
C LYS A 248 -20.33 -14.12 11.29
N MET A 249 -21.25 -13.17 11.48
CA MET A 249 -21.45 -12.41 12.72
C MET A 249 -20.14 -11.80 13.25
N PRO A 250 -19.46 -10.95 12.47
CA PRO A 250 -18.11 -10.43 12.81
C PRO A 250 -18.08 -9.63 14.11
N GLN A 251 -19.21 -9.06 14.53
CA GLN A 251 -19.38 -8.29 15.77
C GLN A 251 -19.36 -9.16 17.03
N TYR A 252 -19.43 -10.50 16.90
CA TYR A 252 -19.50 -11.38 18.06
C TYR A 252 -18.30 -12.32 18.18
N SER A 253 -17.76 -12.42 19.39
CA SER A 253 -16.80 -13.49 19.69
C SER A 253 -17.46 -14.87 19.57
N GLU A 254 -16.67 -15.90 19.32
CA GLU A 254 -17.17 -17.28 19.24
C GLU A 254 -17.99 -17.68 20.46
N LYS A 255 -17.59 -17.23 21.66
CA LYS A 255 -18.32 -17.48 22.91
C LYS A 255 -19.70 -16.83 22.89
N LYS A 256 -19.81 -15.58 22.40
CA LYS A 256 -21.05 -14.82 22.32
C LYS A 256 -21.98 -15.41 21.25
N ARG A 257 -21.42 -15.81 20.10
CA ARG A 257 -22.16 -16.52 19.05
C ARG A 257 -22.79 -17.81 19.57
N LYS A 258 -22.02 -18.67 20.24
CA LYS A 258 -22.55 -19.90 20.87
C LYS A 258 -23.66 -19.62 21.89
N MET A 259 -23.61 -18.49 22.56
CA MET A 259 -24.67 -18.07 23.47
C MET A 259 -25.95 -17.70 22.70
N TYR A 260 -25.86 -16.96 21.60
CA TYR A 260 -27.01 -16.61 20.77
C TYR A 260 -27.61 -17.83 20.08
N ASP A 261 -26.78 -18.74 19.56
CA ASP A 261 -27.24 -19.99 18.96
C ASP A 261 -28.05 -20.84 20.00
N ALA A 262 -27.54 -20.96 21.21
CA ALA A 262 -28.23 -21.67 22.29
C ALA A 262 -29.54 -20.96 22.74
N ALA A 263 -29.57 -19.63 22.71
CA ALA A 263 -30.77 -18.86 23.00
C ALA A 263 -31.82 -19.02 21.88
N GLY A 264 -31.40 -19.03 20.62
CA GLY A 264 -32.26 -19.31 19.47
C GLY A 264 -32.90 -20.70 19.55
N GLU A 265 -32.08 -21.75 19.75
CA GLU A 265 -32.54 -23.11 19.95
C GLU A 265 -33.58 -23.24 21.10
N PHE A 266 -33.36 -22.48 22.19
CA PHE A 266 -34.28 -22.42 23.29
C PHE A 266 -35.61 -21.77 22.91
N CYS A 267 -35.55 -20.63 22.21
CA CYS A 267 -36.79 -19.94 21.76
C CYS A 267 -37.60 -20.79 20.79
N ASP A 268 -36.96 -21.49 19.87
CA ASP A 268 -37.60 -22.39 18.91
C ASP A 268 -38.25 -23.60 19.65
N ALA A 269 -37.55 -24.16 20.61
CA ALA A 269 -38.09 -25.23 21.46
C ALA A 269 -39.30 -24.75 22.29
N VAL A 270 -39.36 -23.46 22.67
CA VAL A 270 -40.51 -22.86 23.33
C VAL A 270 -41.68 -22.71 22.36
N ARG A 271 -41.43 -22.20 21.14
CA ARG A 271 -42.45 -22.04 20.10
C ARG A 271 -43.09 -23.36 19.67
N GLU A 272 -42.29 -24.44 19.61
CA GLU A 272 -42.72 -25.79 19.27
C GLU A 272 -43.51 -26.49 20.42
N GLY A 273 -43.78 -25.81 21.53
CA GLY A 273 -44.58 -26.33 22.63
C GLY A 273 -43.97 -27.49 23.44
N LYS A 274 -42.62 -27.68 23.35
CA LYS A 274 -41.92 -28.71 24.12
C LYS A 274 -42.07 -28.48 25.63
N SER A 275 -42.27 -29.57 26.41
CA SER A 275 -42.62 -29.47 27.84
C SER A 275 -41.49 -28.83 28.68
N HIS A 276 -41.87 -28.11 29.71
CA HIS A 276 -40.98 -27.38 30.60
C HIS A 276 -39.85 -28.25 31.23
N ARG A 277 -40.13 -29.50 31.47
CA ARG A 277 -39.16 -30.48 32.05
C ARG A 277 -38.06 -30.89 31.08
N GLN A 278 -38.34 -31.03 29.79
CA GLN A 278 -37.31 -31.32 28.79
C GLN A 278 -36.41 -30.11 28.52
N ARG A 279 -36.92 -28.91 28.69
CA ARG A 279 -36.17 -27.64 28.50
C ARG A 279 -35.15 -27.42 29.62
N GLN A 280 -35.50 -27.65 30.88
CA GLN A 280 -34.57 -27.53 32.03
C GLN A 280 -33.48 -28.62 32.05
N GLY A 281 -33.84 -29.84 31.67
CA GLY A 281 -32.88 -30.96 31.64
C GLY A 281 -31.73 -30.79 30.66
N ASN A 282 -31.99 -30.18 29.49
CA ASN A 282 -30.99 -29.92 28.48
C ASN A 282 -30.08 -28.71 28.82
N GLN A 283 -30.62 -27.68 29.48
CA GLN A 283 -29.83 -26.52 29.93
C GLN A 283 -28.87 -26.88 31.08
N VAL A 284 -29.32 -27.63 32.07
CA VAL A 284 -28.50 -28.03 33.22
C VAL A 284 -27.35 -28.97 32.80
N ARG A 285 -27.54 -29.85 31.83
CA ARG A 285 -26.46 -30.66 31.26
C ARG A 285 -25.40 -29.86 30.54
N ARG A 286 -25.80 -28.83 29.73
CA ARG A 286 -24.83 -27.99 28.97
C ARG A 286 -24.00 -27.06 29.86
N VAL A 287 -24.56 -26.57 30.97
CA VAL A 287 -23.84 -25.74 31.94
C VAL A 287 -22.86 -26.51 32.81
N ARG A 288 -23.22 -27.75 33.20
CA ARG A 288 -22.34 -28.63 34.03
C ARG A 288 -21.12 -29.19 33.28
N CYS A 289 -21.16 -29.35 31.97
CA CYS A 289 -20.01 -29.84 31.19
C CYS A 289 -18.93 -28.78 30.91
N LYS A 290 -19.07 -27.54 31.37
CA LYS A 290 -18.15 -26.41 31.08
C LYS A 290 -17.52 -25.79 32.33
N GLY A 291 -17.68 -26.41 33.50
CA GLY A 291 -17.14 -25.98 34.80
C GLY A 291 -16.06 -26.88 35.37
N GLN A 292 -15.33 -27.66 34.54
CA GLN A 292 -14.12 -28.38 34.92
C GLN A 292 -12.97 -28.03 33.98
#